data_5b519eb0be3040ba47d02eb655f8e20b
#
_entry.id   5b519eb0be3040ba47d02eb655f8e20b
#
_cell.length_a   1.000
_cell.length_b   1.000
_cell.length_c   1.000
_cell.angle_alpha   90.00
_cell.angle_beta   90.00
_cell.angle_gamma   90.00
#
_symmetry.space_group_name_H-M   'P 1'
#
loop_
_entity.id
_entity.type
_entity.pdbx_description
1 polymer ?
#
loop_
_entity_poly.entity_id
_entity_poly.type
_entity_poly.pdbx_seq_one_letter_code
_entity_poly.pdbx_strand_id
1 'polypeptide(L)'
;MNKKIMVVDTETIGVAKKFCYNIGYVIAEINDNGYNVIDKREFLVKQVWRNTMLFSTAYYADKKPIYTNMLRNKAQYNNISVKRYDEIIAEMQSDIEKYNIEYVYAYNSKFDEEVFNFNCDWFKVENPLAELPFYDIRAYFMRTIEHNQFFKGYCEEHKLFTENGNYSTTAETAYRFISAEDNFIEAHTALADSEIELLILEWCNFCNVVNIFSELDAPMMLKREVEKVFYIKCKDMTYSIKGTSATWYKKKNTLTIR
;
A
#
# COMPACT_ATOMS: atom_id res chain seq x y z
N MET A 1 9.70 -12.83 19.62
CA MET A 1 10.01 -13.53 18.35
C MET A 1 10.03 -12.50 17.25
N ASN A 2 11.07 -12.50 16.44
CA ASN A 2 11.13 -11.60 15.30
C ASN A 2 10.13 -12.08 14.23
N LYS A 3 9.22 -11.23 13.84
CA LYS A 3 8.25 -11.52 12.77
C LYS A 3 8.76 -10.98 11.45
N LYS A 4 8.47 -11.70 10.37
CA LYS A 4 8.85 -11.27 9.03
C LYS A 4 7.61 -10.98 8.21
N ILE A 5 7.64 -9.84 7.57
CA ILE A 5 6.53 -9.31 6.78
C ILE A 5 6.98 -8.97 5.37
N MET A 6 6.02 -8.91 4.47
CA MET A 6 6.17 -8.36 3.13
C MET A 6 5.26 -7.15 2.99
N VAL A 7 5.82 -6.02 2.55
CA VAL A 7 5.03 -4.86 2.09
C VAL A 7 5.11 -4.85 0.58
N VAL A 8 3.96 -4.84 -0.08
CA VAL A 8 3.87 -4.96 -1.54
C VAL A 8 3.02 -3.84 -2.13
N ASP A 9 3.47 -3.32 -3.26
CA ASP A 9 2.70 -2.40 -4.09
C ASP A 9 2.69 -2.86 -5.55
N THR A 10 1.66 -2.46 -6.30
CA THR A 10 1.48 -2.83 -7.71
C THR A 10 1.04 -1.66 -8.57
N GLU A 11 1.74 -1.47 -9.69
CA GLU A 11 1.35 -0.51 -10.70
C GLU A 11 0.63 -1.18 -11.87
N THR A 12 -0.51 -0.62 -12.23
CA THR A 12 -1.40 -1.20 -13.26
C THR A 12 -1.64 -0.25 -14.42
N ILE A 13 -2.13 -0.80 -15.54
CA ILE A 13 -2.52 0.04 -16.67
C ILE A 13 -3.80 0.84 -16.41
N GLY A 14 -4.54 0.56 -15.33
CA GLY A 14 -5.68 1.33 -14.89
C GLY A 14 -6.57 0.58 -13.90
N VAL A 15 -7.39 1.32 -13.19
CA VAL A 15 -8.25 0.79 -12.12
C VAL A 15 -9.23 -0.27 -12.62
N ALA A 16 -9.80 -0.09 -13.81
CA ALA A 16 -10.74 -1.03 -14.41
C ALA A 16 -10.06 -2.22 -15.10
N LYS A 17 -8.85 -2.00 -15.62
CA LYS A 17 -8.04 -3.03 -16.28
C LYS A 17 -6.81 -3.28 -15.41
N LYS A 18 -6.91 -4.22 -14.50
CA LYS A 18 -5.90 -4.51 -13.48
C LYS A 18 -4.67 -5.28 -14.01
N PHE A 19 -4.34 -5.13 -15.29
CA PHE A 19 -3.08 -5.66 -15.81
C PHE A 19 -1.90 -4.96 -15.14
N CYS A 20 -1.18 -5.70 -14.33
CA CYS A 20 -0.04 -5.22 -13.61
C CYS A 20 1.17 -5.12 -14.53
N TYR A 21 1.86 -3.97 -14.52
CA TYR A 21 3.11 -3.81 -15.25
C TYR A 21 4.33 -3.69 -14.35
N ASN A 22 4.15 -3.32 -13.08
CA ASN A 22 5.22 -3.24 -12.10
C ASN A 22 4.75 -3.85 -10.77
N ILE A 23 5.58 -4.64 -10.15
CA ILE A 23 5.39 -5.23 -8.82
C ILE A 23 6.63 -4.91 -8.02
N GLY A 24 6.46 -4.29 -6.87
CA GLY A 24 7.51 -4.03 -5.90
C GLY A 24 7.17 -4.64 -4.55
N TYR A 25 8.18 -5.12 -3.82
CA TYR A 25 7.98 -5.49 -2.43
C TYR A 25 9.25 -5.37 -1.61
N VAL A 26 9.03 -5.09 -0.34
CA VAL A 26 10.06 -5.05 0.70
C VAL A 26 9.79 -6.16 1.69
N ILE A 27 10.82 -6.94 2.03
CA ILE A 27 10.77 -7.92 3.11
C ILE A 27 11.46 -7.31 4.31
N ALA A 28 10.76 -7.24 5.43
CA ALA A 28 11.27 -6.68 6.66
C ALA A 28 11.11 -7.65 7.84
N GLU A 29 12.08 -7.62 8.73
CA GLU A 29 12.01 -8.26 10.03
C GLU A 29 11.64 -7.22 11.08
N ILE A 30 10.66 -7.55 11.91
CA ILE A 30 10.19 -6.68 12.97
C ILE A 30 10.70 -7.20 14.29
N ASN A 31 11.32 -6.32 15.04
CA ASN A 31 11.85 -6.59 16.36
C ASN A 31 11.57 -5.41 17.32
N ASP A 32 12.02 -5.52 18.56
CA ASP A 32 11.80 -4.50 19.60
C ASP A 32 12.47 -3.14 19.27
N ASN A 33 13.40 -3.11 18.32
CA ASN A 33 14.11 -1.90 17.90
C ASN A 33 13.54 -1.25 16.63
N GLY A 34 12.46 -1.81 16.05
CA GLY A 34 11.84 -1.32 14.83
C GLY A 34 11.87 -2.33 13.69
N TYR A 35 11.89 -1.82 12.48
CA TYR A 35 11.79 -2.59 11.24
C TYR A 35 13.14 -2.65 10.54
N ASN A 36 13.63 -3.86 10.29
CA ASN A 36 14.89 -4.07 9.58
C ASN A 36 14.60 -4.66 8.19
N VAL A 37 14.91 -3.92 7.13
CA VAL A 37 14.75 -4.40 5.76
C VAL A 37 15.77 -5.49 5.48
N ILE A 38 15.29 -6.67 5.09
CA ILE A 38 16.11 -7.85 4.78
C ILE A 38 16.37 -7.96 3.29
N ASP A 39 15.34 -7.72 2.49
CA ASP A 39 15.40 -7.88 1.03
C ASP A 39 14.38 -6.97 0.32
N LYS A 40 14.63 -6.70 -0.96
CA LYS A 40 13.80 -5.86 -1.81
C LYS A 40 13.76 -6.41 -3.22
N ARG A 41 12.61 -6.35 -3.86
CA ARG A 41 12.45 -6.76 -5.25
C ARG A 41 11.62 -5.75 -6.01
N GLU A 42 11.97 -5.58 -7.28
CA GLU A 42 11.15 -4.85 -8.24
C GLU A 42 11.12 -5.58 -9.58
N PHE A 43 9.94 -5.77 -10.10
CA PHE A 43 9.70 -6.49 -11.34
C PHE A 43 8.87 -5.68 -12.31
N LEU A 44 9.33 -5.64 -13.56
CA LEU A 44 8.48 -5.24 -14.67
C LEU A 44 7.92 -6.49 -15.34
N VAL A 45 6.59 -6.59 -15.38
CA VAL A 45 5.88 -7.72 -15.98
C VAL A 45 6.06 -7.71 -17.49
N LYS A 46 6.88 -8.61 -18.01
CA LYS A 46 7.33 -8.64 -19.42
C LYS A 46 6.18 -8.58 -20.42
N GLN A 47 5.08 -9.30 -20.15
CA GLN A 47 3.94 -9.39 -21.06
C GLN A 47 3.22 -8.04 -21.21
N VAL A 48 3.19 -7.21 -20.16
CA VAL A 48 2.58 -5.89 -20.18
C VAL A 48 3.59 -4.83 -20.58
N TRP A 49 4.76 -4.82 -19.95
CA TRP A 49 5.83 -3.84 -20.18
C TRP A 49 6.29 -3.77 -21.65
N ARG A 50 6.43 -4.92 -22.31
CA ARG A 50 6.85 -4.99 -23.72
C ARG A 50 5.73 -4.75 -24.71
N ASN A 51 4.49 -4.81 -24.28
CA ASN A 51 3.34 -4.46 -25.11
C ASN A 51 3.16 -2.94 -25.11
N THR A 52 3.79 -2.28 -26.09
CA THR A 52 3.82 -0.81 -26.16
C THR A 52 2.42 -0.21 -26.26
N MET A 53 1.51 -0.86 -27.00
CA MET A 53 0.12 -0.38 -27.14
C MET A 53 -0.61 -0.47 -25.81
N LEU A 54 -0.47 -1.59 -25.10
CA LEU A 54 -1.10 -1.77 -23.79
C LEU A 54 -0.51 -0.81 -22.75
N PHE A 55 0.83 -0.73 -22.68
CA PHE A 55 1.51 0.15 -21.73
C PHE A 55 1.20 1.64 -21.94
N SER A 56 1.03 2.07 -23.20
CA SER A 56 0.70 3.48 -23.49
C SER A 56 -0.69 3.91 -22.97
N THR A 57 -1.53 2.97 -22.55
CA THR A 57 -2.83 3.23 -21.91
C THR A 57 -2.75 3.29 -20.39
N ALA A 58 -1.57 3.05 -19.81
CA ALA A 58 -1.39 3.13 -18.36
C ALA A 58 -1.52 4.58 -17.88
N TYR A 59 -2.10 4.74 -16.69
CA TYR A 59 -2.24 6.06 -16.06
C TYR A 59 -0.88 6.74 -15.89
N TYR A 60 0.14 5.98 -15.50
CA TYR A 60 1.53 6.43 -15.35
C TYR A 60 2.42 6.02 -16.54
N ALA A 61 1.90 6.03 -17.77
CA ALA A 61 2.70 5.72 -18.95
C ALA A 61 3.90 6.65 -19.15
N ASP A 62 3.82 7.89 -18.66
CA ASP A 62 4.88 8.89 -18.63
C ASP A 62 6.08 8.49 -17.75
N LYS A 63 5.90 7.56 -16.81
CA LYS A 63 6.98 7.01 -15.97
C LYS A 63 7.90 6.02 -16.70
N LYS A 64 7.57 5.62 -17.92
CA LYS A 64 8.39 4.69 -18.72
C LYS A 64 9.89 5.08 -18.80
N PRO A 65 10.28 6.36 -18.94
CA PRO A 65 11.68 6.76 -18.92
C PRO A 65 12.39 6.45 -17.60
N ILE A 66 11.70 6.55 -16.47
CA ILE A 66 12.24 6.23 -15.13
C ILE A 66 12.65 4.77 -15.09
N TYR A 67 11.73 3.85 -15.38
CA TYR A 67 12.03 2.41 -15.42
C TYR A 67 13.13 2.06 -16.44
N THR A 68 13.14 2.74 -17.60
CA THR A 68 14.18 2.53 -18.61
C THR A 68 15.55 2.94 -18.07
N ASN A 69 15.62 4.04 -17.32
CA ASN A 69 16.84 4.48 -16.67
C ASN A 69 17.30 3.48 -15.59
N MET A 70 16.37 3.03 -14.73
CA MET A 70 16.65 2.04 -13.69
C MET A 70 17.23 0.74 -14.30
N LEU A 71 16.63 0.23 -15.36
CA LEU A 71 17.11 -0.97 -16.05
C LEU A 71 18.51 -0.80 -16.68
N ARG A 72 18.89 0.42 -17.09
CA ARG A 72 20.22 0.73 -17.66
C ARG A 72 21.28 0.88 -16.57
N ASN A 73 20.90 1.41 -15.41
CA ASN A 73 21.81 1.73 -14.31
C ASN A 73 21.78 0.66 -13.21
N LYS A 74 22.00 -0.59 -13.59
CA LYS A 74 21.97 -1.76 -12.68
C LYS A 74 22.94 -1.67 -11.49
N ALA A 75 23.97 -0.87 -11.57
CA ALA A 75 24.88 -0.64 -10.45
C ALA A 75 24.20 0.13 -9.30
N GLN A 76 23.23 0.98 -9.63
CA GLN A 76 22.46 1.76 -8.68
C GLN A 76 21.11 1.09 -8.34
N TYR A 77 20.49 0.43 -9.34
CA TYR A 77 19.18 -0.18 -9.24
C TYR A 77 19.28 -1.70 -9.48
N ASN A 78 19.96 -2.40 -8.59
CA ASN A 78 20.20 -3.84 -8.73
C ASN A 78 18.96 -4.71 -8.48
N ASN A 79 17.91 -4.15 -7.89
CA ASN A 79 16.69 -4.86 -7.49
C ASN A 79 15.65 -4.96 -8.61
N ILE A 80 15.77 -4.18 -9.70
CA ILE A 80 14.79 -4.19 -10.79
C ILE A 80 15.14 -5.22 -11.89
N SER A 81 14.14 -5.96 -12.32
CA SER A 81 14.28 -6.91 -13.44
C SER A 81 13.00 -6.99 -14.27
N VAL A 82 13.15 -7.41 -15.55
CA VAL A 82 12.01 -7.68 -16.45
C VAL A 82 11.84 -9.18 -16.55
N LYS A 83 10.74 -9.71 -16.01
CA LYS A 83 10.43 -11.13 -15.96
C LYS A 83 9.01 -11.39 -16.45
N ARG A 84 8.73 -12.64 -16.83
CA ARG A 84 7.36 -13.09 -17.08
C ARG A 84 6.59 -13.10 -15.75
N TYR A 85 5.28 -12.96 -15.82
CA TYR A 85 4.46 -12.95 -14.59
C TYR A 85 4.60 -14.24 -13.78
N ASP A 86 4.60 -15.40 -14.47
CA ASP A 86 4.80 -16.71 -13.85
C ASP A 86 6.18 -16.85 -13.17
N GLU A 87 7.24 -16.27 -13.75
CA GLU A 87 8.57 -16.24 -13.13
C GLU A 87 8.58 -15.35 -11.88
N ILE A 88 7.87 -14.21 -11.91
CA ILE A 88 7.75 -13.30 -10.76
C ILE A 88 7.03 -13.98 -9.61
N ILE A 89 5.91 -14.65 -9.90
CA ILE A 89 5.12 -15.35 -8.89
C ILE A 89 5.90 -16.50 -8.25
N ALA A 90 6.65 -17.25 -9.04
CA ALA A 90 7.52 -18.32 -8.54
C ALA A 90 8.64 -17.77 -7.63
N GLU A 91 9.23 -16.63 -7.96
CA GLU A 91 10.24 -15.98 -7.12
C GLU A 91 9.62 -15.42 -5.84
N MET A 92 8.45 -14.81 -5.91
CA MET A 92 7.71 -14.34 -4.73
C MET A 92 7.37 -15.49 -3.79
N GLN A 93 6.87 -16.62 -4.30
CA GLN A 93 6.63 -17.84 -3.53
C GLN A 93 7.90 -18.33 -2.84
N SER A 94 9.02 -18.38 -3.57
CA SER A 94 10.32 -18.77 -3.02
C SER A 94 10.79 -17.82 -1.90
N ASP A 95 10.58 -16.51 -2.07
CA ASP A 95 10.92 -15.53 -1.03
C ASP A 95 10.00 -15.67 0.21
N ILE A 96 8.70 -15.94 0.02
CA ILE A 96 7.77 -16.22 1.11
C ILE A 96 8.24 -17.41 1.94
N GLU A 97 8.61 -18.50 1.30
CA GLU A 97 9.11 -19.72 1.95
C GLU A 97 10.47 -19.49 2.61
N LYS A 98 11.42 -18.92 1.87
CA LYS A 98 12.80 -18.66 2.33
C LYS A 98 12.84 -17.80 3.59
N TYR A 99 12.02 -16.75 3.62
CA TYR A 99 12.01 -15.81 4.73
C TYR A 99 10.97 -16.16 5.79
N ASN A 100 10.12 -17.15 5.54
CA ASN A 100 8.99 -17.52 6.40
C ASN A 100 8.10 -16.30 6.67
N ILE A 101 7.59 -15.70 5.59
CA ILE A 101 6.72 -14.52 5.67
C ILE A 101 5.39 -14.90 6.30
N GLU A 102 5.00 -14.18 7.34
CA GLU A 102 3.78 -14.45 8.11
C GLU A 102 2.62 -13.53 7.70
N TYR A 103 2.94 -12.31 7.23
CA TYR A 103 1.95 -11.29 6.93
C TYR A 103 2.35 -10.47 5.72
N VAL A 104 1.33 -10.06 4.96
CA VAL A 104 1.47 -9.15 3.82
C VAL A 104 0.75 -7.84 4.14
N TYR A 105 1.34 -6.74 3.74
CA TYR A 105 0.81 -5.39 3.92
C TYR A 105 0.84 -4.63 2.60
N ALA A 106 -0.13 -3.73 2.38
CA ALA A 106 -0.14 -2.75 1.32
C ALA A 106 -0.96 -1.52 1.74
N TYR A 107 -0.75 -0.40 1.09
CA TYR A 107 -1.55 0.81 1.31
C TYR A 107 -2.82 0.73 0.46
N ASN A 108 -4.00 0.65 1.11
CA ASN A 108 -5.26 0.33 0.44
C ASN A 108 -5.26 -1.10 -0.16
N SER A 109 -4.88 -2.05 0.68
CA SER A 109 -4.57 -3.45 0.37
C SER A 109 -5.55 -4.19 -0.55
N LYS A 110 -6.81 -3.79 -0.55
CA LYS A 110 -7.83 -4.37 -1.43
C LYS A 110 -7.47 -4.24 -2.89
N PHE A 111 -6.89 -3.10 -3.28
CA PHE A 111 -6.51 -2.88 -4.68
C PHE A 111 -5.45 -3.89 -5.11
N ASP A 112 -4.39 -4.05 -4.33
CA ASP A 112 -3.30 -4.96 -4.64
C ASP A 112 -3.74 -6.42 -4.61
N GLU A 113 -4.54 -6.80 -3.61
CA GLU A 113 -5.15 -8.12 -3.55
C GLU A 113 -5.95 -8.44 -4.83
N GLU A 114 -6.79 -7.51 -5.27
CA GLU A 114 -7.56 -7.67 -6.50
C GLU A 114 -6.66 -7.71 -7.76
N VAL A 115 -5.56 -6.96 -7.76
CA VAL A 115 -4.56 -7.01 -8.84
C VAL A 115 -3.88 -8.36 -8.90
N PHE A 116 -3.43 -8.91 -7.77
CA PHE A 116 -2.83 -10.25 -7.73
C PHE A 116 -3.82 -11.33 -8.17
N ASN A 117 -5.03 -11.33 -7.62
CA ASN A 117 -6.06 -12.30 -7.99
C ASN A 117 -6.37 -12.24 -9.50
N PHE A 118 -6.57 -11.04 -10.05
CA PHE A 118 -6.85 -10.87 -11.48
C PHE A 118 -5.71 -11.37 -12.37
N ASN A 119 -4.46 -11.01 -12.06
CA ASN A 119 -3.33 -11.39 -12.90
C ASN A 119 -2.97 -12.87 -12.75
N CYS A 120 -3.07 -13.44 -11.55
CA CYS A 120 -2.89 -14.89 -11.34
C CYS A 120 -3.91 -15.71 -12.13
N ASP A 121 -5.19 -15.29 -12.10
CA ASP A 121 -6.24 -15.92 -12.90
C ASP A 121 -5.99 -15.78 -14.41
N TRP A 122 -5.55 -14.60 -14.86
CA TRP A 122 -5.28 -14.34 -16.27
C TRP A 122 -4.09 -15.15 -16.80
N PHE A 123 -3.01 -15.20 -16.04
CA PHE A 123 -1.79 -15.90 -16.44
C PHE A 123 -1.78 -17.40 -16.05
N LYS A 124 -2.85 -17.88 -15.39
CA LYS A 124 -3.03 -19.28 -14.96
C LYS A 124 -1.93 -19.76 -14.03
N VAL A 125 -1.63 -18.97 -13.01
CA VAL A 125 -0.70 -19.30 -11.92
C VAL A 125 -1.41 -19.18 -10.58
N GLU A 126 -0.97 -19.92 -9.58
CA GLU A 126 -1.48 -19.81 -8.21
C GLU A 126 -1.04 -18.48 -7.58
N ASN A 127 -1.93 -17.87 -6.80
CA ASN A 127 -1.60 -16.65 -6.09
C ASN A 127 -0.85 -16.99 -4.80
N PRO A 128 0.44 -16.64 -4.65
CA PRO A 128 1.23 -16.99 -3.49
C PRO A 128 0.81 -16.25 -2.22
N LEU A 129 0.02 -15.19 -2.35
CA LEU A 129 -0.47 -14.37 -1.24
C LEU A 129 -1.86 -14.80 -0.74
N ALA A 130 -2.52 -15.76 -1.41
CA ALA A 130 -3.92 -16.09 -1.14
C ALA A 130 -4.16 -16.62 0.29
N GLU A 131 -3.20 -17.37 0.83
CA GLU A 131 -3.30 -17.98 2.16
C GLU A 131 -2.67 -17.12 3.27
N LEU A 132 -2.02 -16.01 2.91
CA LEU A 132 -1.40 -15.11 3.88
C LEU A 132 -2.40 -14.03 4.34
N PRO A 133 -2.40 -13.69 5.62
CA PRO A 133 -3.13 -12.52 6.09
C PRO A 133 -2.63 -11.25 5.39
N PHE A 134 -3.53 -10.53 4.74
CA PHE A 134 -3.23 -9.33 3.98
C PHE A 134 -3.86 -8.11 4.66
N TYR A 135 -3.03 -7.22 5.20
CA TYR A 135 -3.43 -6.08 6.03
C TYR A 135 -3.30 -4.75 5.30
N ASP A 136 -4.15 -3.80 5.65
CA ASP A 136 -4.19 -2.47 5.04
C ASP A 136 -3.49 -1.41 5.91
N ILE A 137 -2.34 -0.93 5.44
CA ILE A 137 -1.54 0.10 6.11
C ILE A 137 -2.33 1.41 6.22
N ARG A 138 -3.14 1.76 5.22
CA ARG A 138 -3.97 2.97 5.26
C ARG A 138 -4.93 2.95 6.43
N ALA A 139 -5.53 1.81 6.72
CA ALA A 139 -6.44 1.70 7.85
C ALA A 139 -5.70 1.80 9.18
N TYR A 140 -4.49 1.28 9.31
CA TYR A 140 -3.65 1.49 10.48
C TYR A 140 -3.31 2.97 10.65
N PHE A 141 -2.89 3.64 9.58
CA PHE A 141 -2.60 5.06 9.60
C PHE A 141 -3.82 5.87 10.03
N MET A 142 -4.99 5.57 9.47
CA MET A 142 -6.24 6.25 9.82
C MET A 142 -6.60 6.11 11.30
N ARG A 143 -6.43 4.93 11.87
CA ARG A 143 -6.65 4.75 13.32
C ARG A 143 -5.67 5.57 14.15
N THR A 144 -4.40 5.58 13.73
CA THR A 144 -3.35 6.32 14.43
C THR A 144 -3.63 7.81 14.46
N ILE A 145 -4.16 8.37 13.36
CA ILE A 145 -4.43 9.82 13.25
C ILE A 145 -5.84 10.23 13.65
N GLU A 146 -6.72 9.31 14.01
CA GLU A 146 -8.15 9.59 14.27
C GLU A 146 -8.38 10.79 15.21
N HIS A 147 -7.59 10.88 16.26
CA HIS A 147 -7.65 11.97 17.25
C HIS A 147 -6.41 12.89 17.19
N ASN A 148 -5.57 12.75 16.19
CA ASN A 148 -4.33 13.50 16.08
C ASN A 148 -4.59 14.92 15.55
N GLN A 149 -4.50 15.92 16.42
CA GLN A 149 -4.72 17.33 16.07
C GLN A 149 -3.58 17.89 15.20
N PHE A 150 -2.36 17.34 15.33
CA PHE A 150 -1.23 17.78 14.49
C PHE A 150 -1.45 17.39 13.04
N PHE A 151 -1.96 16.17 12.76
CA PHE A 151 -2.30 15.77 11.40
C PHE A 151 -3.38 16.65 10.77
N LYS A 152 -4.40 17.03 11.57
CA LYS A 152 -5.46 17.91 11.09
C LYS A 152 -4.92 19.29 10.76
N GLY A 153 -4.14 19.88 11.67
CA GLY A 153 -3.47 21.17 11.46
C GLY A 153 -2.56 21.14 10.22
N TYR A 154 -1.79 20.07 10.07
CA TYR A 154 -0.96 19.85 8.90
C TYR A 154 -1.77 19.84 7.59
N CYS A 155 -2.84 19.08 7.54
CA CYS A 155 -3.70 19.03 6.35
C CYS A 155 -4.37 20.38 6.06
N GLU A 156 -4.74 21.16 7.07
CA GLU A 156 -5.33 22.49 6.92
C GLU A 156 -4.31 23.50 6.39
N GLU A 157 -3.11 23.51 6.94
CA GLU A 157 -2.01 24.36 6.52
C GLU A 157 -1.62 24.12 5.07
N HIS A 158 -1.46 22.84 4.69
CA HIS A 158 -1.03 22.44 3.34
C HIS A 158 -2.20 22.22 2.36
N LYS A 159 -3.45 22.49 2.78
CA LYS A 159 -4.68 22.33 1.97
C LYS A 159 -4.86 20.92 1.40
N LEU A 160 -4.50 19.91 2.15
CA LEU A 160 -4.54 18.51 1.76
C LEU A 160 -5.93 17.91 2.00
N PHE A 161 -6.82 18.14 1.05
CA PHE A 161 -8.20 17.68 1.11
C PHE A 161 -8.58 16.89 -0.13
N THR A 162 -9.45 15.90 0.06
CA THR A 162 -10.12 15.21 -1.05
C THR A 162 -11.16 16.14 -1.70
N GLU A 163 -11.65 15.79 -2.89
CA GLU A 163 -12.73 16.52 -3.56
C GLU A 163 -13.99 16.67 -2.70
N ASN A 164 -14.25 15.70 -1.81
CA ASN A 164 -15.37 15.72 -0.87
C ASN A 164 -15.08 16.54 0.39
N GLY A 165 -13.94 17.20 0.48
CA GLY A 165 -13.53 18.03 1.61
C GLY A 165 -13.09 17.27 2.86
N ASN A 166 -12.81 15.97 2.76
CA ASN A 166 -12.16 15.21 3.83
C ASN A 166 -10.66 15.43 3.79
N TYR A 167 -9.97 15.24 4.93
CA TYR A 167 -8.50 15.26 4.94
C TYR A 167 -7.94 14.17 4.01
N SER A 168 -6.93 14.50 3.23
CA SER A 168 -6.25 13.53 2.38
C SER A 168 -5.51 12.51 3.25
N THR A 169 -5.60 11.24 2.86
CA THR A 169 -4.89 10.13 3.51
C THR A 169 -4.28 9.22 2.45
N THR A 170 -3.76 9.80 1.38
CA THR A 170 -2.92 9.09 0.41
C THR A 170 -1.58 8.72 1.08
N ALA A 171 -0.87 7.74 0.53
CA ALA A 171 0.45 7.37 1.03
C ALA A 171 1.41 8.57 1.00
N GLU A 172 1.35 9.37 -0.07
CA GLU A 172 2.11 10.63 -0.18
C GLU A 172 1.80 11.60 0.97
N THR A 173 0.52 11.84 1.27
CA THR A 173 0.13 12.72 2.38
C THR A 173 0.59 12.18 3.73
N ALA A 174 0.45 10.88 3.94
CA ALA A 174 0.89 10.22 5.15
C ALA A 174 2.41 10.32 5.34
N TYR A 175 3.16 10.03 4.27
CA TYR A 175 4.61 10.11 4.30
C TYR A 175 5.11 11.54 4.54
N ARG A 176 4.57 12.54 3.85
CA ARG A 176 4.91 13.96 4.10
C ARG A 176 4.71 14.36 5.56
N PHE A 177 3.60 13.94 6.14
CA PHE A 177 3.30 14.23 7.54
C PHE A 177 4.29 13.60 8.50
N ILE A 178 4.65 12.32 8.31
CA ILE A 178 5.51 11.58 9.23
C ILE A 178 6.99 11.93 9.07
N SER A 179 7.43 12.28 7.84
CA SER A 179 8.82 12.61 7.53
C SER A 179 9.13 14.09 7.67
N ALA A 180 8.11 14.96 7.76
CA ALA A 180 8.22 16.42 7.65
C ALA A 180 8.85 16.87 6.32
N GLU A 181 8.68 16.10 5.24
CA GLU A 181 9.13 16.42 3.88
C GLU A 181 7.98 16.94 3.04
N ASP A 182 7.58 18.21 3.25
CA ASP A 182 6.38 18.80 2.64
C ASP A 182 6.36 18.77 1.10
N ASN A 183 7.53 18.76 0.48
CA ASN A 183 7.69 18.75 -0.97
C ASN A 183 7.90 17.33 -1.55
N PHE A 184 7.78 16.29 -0.74
CA PHE A 184 7.89 14.93 -1.23
C PHE A 184 6.81 14.66 -2.28
N ILE A 185 7.19 14.01 -3.36
CA ILE A 185 6.30 13.54 -4.43
C ILE A 185 6.54 12.05 -4.61
N GLU A 186 5.47 11.29 -4.52
CA GLU A 186 5.50 9.85 -4.71
C GLU A 186 6.04 9.48 -6.09
N ALA A 187 6.95 8.53 -6.12
CA ALA A 187 7.63 8.14 -7.36
C ALA A 187 6.71 7.41 -8.34
N HIS A 188 5.69 6.74 -7.81
CA HIS A 188 4.82 5.82 -8.54
C HIS A 188 5.63 4.73 -9.25
N THR A 189 6.51 4.11 -8.46
CA THR A 189 7.18 2.86 -8.79
C THR A 189 6.99 1.90 -7.64
N ALA A 190 6.52 0.71 -7.91
CA ALA A 190 6.01 -0.19 -6.89
C ALA A 190 7.00 -0.47 -5.73
N LEU A 191 8.30 -0.54 -6.00
CA LEU A 191 9.26 -0.71 -4.90
C LEU A 191 9.41 0.55 -4.06
N ALA A 192 9.51 1.75 -4.68
CA ALA A 192 9.64 2.98 -3.92
C ALA A 192 8.40 3.24 -3.06
N ASP A 193 7.22 2.92 -3.60
CA ASP A 193 5.96 3.07 -2.89
C ASP A 193 5.86 2.06 -1.73
N SER A 194 6.25 0.80 -1.93
CA SER A 194 6.39 -0.19 -0.82
C SER A 194 7.37 0.26 0.28
N GLU A 195 8.43 0.98 -0.08
CA GLU A 195 9.40 1.50 0.91
C GLU A 195 8.79 2.59 1.79
N ILE A 196 8.07 3.55 1.22
CA ILE A 196 7.39 4.58 2.03
C ILE A 196 6.23 4.00 2.84
N GLU A 197 5.52 3.02 2.31
CA GLU A 197 4.46 2.31 3.02
C GLU A 197 4.99 1.56 4.26
N LEU A 198 6.17 0.94 4.14
CA LEU A 198 6.84 0.32 5.28
C LEU A 198 7.16 1.36 6.37
N LEU A 199 7.63 2.56 6.00
CA LEU A 199 7.90 3.65 6.95
C LEU A 199 6.63 4.16 7.62
N ILE A 200 5.52 4.25 6.88
CA ILE A 200 4.21 4.61 7.45
C ILE A 200 3.76 3.53 8.46
N LEU A 201 3.92 2.26 8.12
CA LEU A 201 3.58 1.14 9.01
C LEU A 201 4.42 1.17 10.29
N GLU A 202 5.72 1.40 10.18
CA GLU A 202 6.65 1.53 11.32
C GLU A 202 6.25 2.69 12.22
N TRP A 203 5.94 3.84 11.65
CA TRP A 203 5.47 5.01 12.40
C TRP A 203 4.17 4.72 13.15
N CYS A 204 3.19 4.07 12.51
CA CYS A 204 1.94 3.68 13.15
C CYS A 204 2.17 2.77 14.35
N ASN A 205 3.12 1.82 14.24
CA ASN A 205 3.49 0.94 15.33
C ASN A 205 4.18 1.70 16.47
N PHE A 206 5.09 2.60 16.14
CA PHE A 206 5.78 3.44 17.11
C PHE A 206 4.81 4.31 17.93
N CYS A 207 3.78 4.83 17.31
CA CYS A 207 2.75 5.62 17.99
C CYS A 207 1.90 4.82 18.99
N ASN A 208 2.10 3.50 19.10
CA ASN A 208 1.38 2.59 20.01
C ASN A 208 -0.15 2.66 19.96
N VAL A 209 -0.69 3.22 18.88
CA VAL A 209 -2.15 3.27 18.69
C VAL A 209 -2.66 1.90 18.29
N VAL A 210 -1.83 1.15 17.56
CA VAL A 210 -2.07 -0.26 17.24
C VAL A 210 -0.77 -0.99 17.45
N ASN A 211 -0.69 -1.81 18.49
CA ASN A 211 0.36 -2.80 18.58
C ASN A 211 0.03 -3.90 17.58
N ILE A 212 0.52 -3.76 16.37
CA ILE A 212 0.22 -4.64 15.24
C ILE A 212 0.39 -6.12 15.61
N PHE A 213 1.24 -6.42 16.58
CA PHE A 213 1.59 -7.81 16.92
C PHE A 213 0.95 -8.35 18.20
N SER A 214 0.58 -7.51 19.15
CA SER A 214 -0.18 -7.94 20.33
C SER A 214 -1.66 -8.02 20.06
N GLU A 215 -2.16 -7.28 19.09
CA GLU A 215 -3.56 -7.25 18.67
C GLU A 215 -3.84 -8.05 17.40
N LEU A 216 -2.90 -8.85 16.95
CA LEU A 216 -3.09 -9.74 15.79
C LEU A 216 -4.20 -10.75 15.97
N ASP A 217 -4.58 -11.00 17.21
CA ASP A 217 -5.79 -11.74 17.53
C ASP A 217 -7.07 -10.91 17.30
N ALA A 218 -6.93 -9.63 17.04
CA ALA A 218 -8.07 -8.79 16.71
C ALA A 218 -8.42 -8.99 15.22
N PRO A 219 -9.37 -9.85 14.92
CA PRO A 219 -9.70 -10.25 13.53
C PRO A 219 -10.17 -9.08 12.69
N MET A 220 -10.42 -7.96 13.35
CA MET A 220 -10.81 -6.75 12.71
C MET A 220 -9.79 -6.07 11.85
N MET A 221 -8.54 -6.44 11.99
CA MET A 221 -7.51 -5.99 11.07
C MET A 221 -7.44 -6.82 9.81
N LEU A 222 -8.35 -7.76 9.67
CA LEU A 222 -8.50 -8.51 8.43
C LEU A 222 -8.93 -7.59 7.29
N LYS A 223 -8.36 -7.87 6.14
CA LYS A 223 -8.52 -7.11 4.90
C LYS A 223 -9.95 -6.60 4.62
N ARG A 224 -10.97 -7.44 4.85
CA ARG A 224 -12.35 -7.08 4.52
C ARG A 224 -12.98 -6.02 5.41
N GLU A 225 -12.57 -5.93 6.65
CA GLU A 225 -13.09 -4.92 7.58
C GLU A 225 -12.38 -3.60 7.42
N VAL A 226 -11.08 -3.68 7.16
CA VAL A 226 -10.23 -2.52 6.95
C VAL A 226 -10.56 -1.79 5.66
N GLU A 227 -11.00 -2.51 4.64
CA GLU A 227 -11.43 -1.97 3.35
C GLU A 227 -12.58 -0.98 3.43
N LYS A 228 -13.28 -0.91 4.53
CA LYS A 228 -14.47 -0.09 4.70
C LYS A 228 -14.30 0.95 5.80
N VAL A 229 -13.20 1.64 5.75
CA VAL A 229 -12.97 2.81 6.58
C VAL A 229 -13.53 4.03 5.86
N PHE A 230 -14.47 4.71 6.49
CA PHE A 230 -15.12 5.89 5.95
C PHE A 230 -14.54 7.14 6.58
N TYR A 231 -14.22 8.11 5.75
CA TYR A 231 -13.70 9.39 6.18
C TYR A 231 -14.78 10.43 6.13
N ILE A 232 -15.06 11.02 7.26
CA ILE A 232 -16.09 12.06 7.36
C ILE A 232 -15.47 13.29 7.98
N LYS A 233 -15.45 14.37 7.22
CA LYS A 233 -15.10 15.69 7.74
C LYS A 233 -16.36 16.31 8.34
N CYS A 234 -16.40 16.45 9.66
CA CYS A 234 -17.34 17.30 10.35
C CYS A 234 -16.60 18.49 10.90
N LYS A 235 -17.07 19.67 10.57
CA LYS A 235 -16.57 21.00 11.01
C LYS A 235 -15.10 21.07 11.48
N ASP A 236 -14.73 20.33 12.52
CA ASP A 236 -13.44 20.40 13.17
C ASP A 236 -12.78 19.02 13.39
N MET A 237 -13.34 17.94 12.84
CA MET A 237 -12.82 16.59 13.06
C MET A 237 -12.97 15.69 11.84
N THR A 238 -11.99 14.82 11.66
CA THR A 238 -12.08 13.70 10.72
C THR A 238 -12.40 12.43 11.47
N TYR A 239 -13.37 11.67 10.99
CA TYR A 239 -13.74 10.39 11.54
C TYR A 239 -13.36 9.27 10.60
N SER A 240 -12.79 8.22 11.15
CA SER A 240 -12.69 6.94 10.48
C SER A 240 -13.70 5.97 11.08
N ILE A 241 -14.45 5.29 10.23
CA ILE A 241 -15.51 4.38 10.67
C ILE A 241 -15.39 3.08 9.88
N LYS A 242 -15.48 1.98 10.61
CA LYS A 242 -15.57 0.65 10.01
C LYS A 242 -17.02 0.27 9.75
N GLY A 243 -17.27 -0.38 8.66
CA GLY A 243 -18.59 -0.90 8.34
C GLY A 243 -18.71 -1.32 6.89
N THR A 244 -19.82 -1.95 6.56
CA THR A 244 -20.11 -2.35 5.18
C THR A 244 -20.58 -1.19 4.32
N SER A 245 -21.23 -0.22 4.93
CA SER A 245 -21.59 1.06 4.34
C SER A 245 -21.80 2.11 5.44
N ALA A 246 -21.61 3.37 5.10
CA ALA A 246 -21.89 4.48 5.99
C ALA A 246 -22.73 5.53 5.26
N THR A 247 -23.72 6.09 5.93
CA THR A 247 -24.55 7.17 5.43
C THR A 247 -24.54 8.31 6.42
N TRP A 248 -24.16 9.50 5.94
CA TRP A 248 -24.13 10.71 6.73
C TRP A 248 -25.39 11.54 6.49
N TYR A 249 -26.13 11.81 7.54
CA TYR A 249 -27.30 12.67 7.49
C TYR A 249 -26.94 14.10 7.89
N LYS A 250 -26.67 14.93 6.89
CA LYS A 250 -26.22 16.31 7.06
C LYS A 250 -27.12 17.17 7.97
N LYS A 251 -28.44 16.89 7.99
CA LYS A 251 -29.41 17.65 8.81
C LYS A 251 -29.38 17.28 10.30
N LYS A 252 -28.91 16.09 10.66
CA LYS A 252 -28.96 15.57 12.04
C LYS A 252 -27.58 15.31 12.63
N ASN A 253 -26.50 15.55 11.87
CA ASN A 253 -25.16 15.17 12.28
C ASN A 253 -25.08 13.72 12.79
N THR A 254 -25.79 12.82 12.13
CA THR A 254 -25.91 11.41 12.52
C THR A 254 -25.28 10.55 11.43
N LEU A 255 -24.52 9.58 11.86
CA LEU A 255 -23.94 8.57 10.98
C LEU A 255 -24.63 7.23 11.22
N THR A 256 -25.00 6.57 10.13
CA THR A 256 -25.50 5.19 10.17
C THR A 256 -24.52 4.29 9.45
N ILE A 257 -24.10 3.22 10.12
CA ILE A 257 -23.25 2.17 9.56
C ILE A 257 -24.11 0.94 9.33
N ARG A 258 -23.95 0.31 8.18
CA ARG A 258 -24.61 -0.93 7.79
C ARG A 258 -23.62 -2.01 7.44
#